data_7fe72dea77abca0d84e7f5e75f4b35ab
#
_entry.id   7fe72dea77abca0d84e7f5e75f4b35ab
#
_cell.length_a   1.000
_cell.length_b   1.000
_cell.length_c   1.000
_cell.angle_alpha   90.00
_cell.angle_beta   90.00
_cell.angle_gamma   90.00
#
_symmetry.space_group_name_H-M   'P 1'
#
loop_
_entity.id
_entity.type
_entity.pdbx_description
1 polymer ?
#
loop_
_entity_poly.entity_id
_entity_poly.type
_entity_poly.pdbx_seq_one_letter_code
_entity_poly.pdbx_strand_id
1 'polypeptide(L)'
;MTLDEILRLRDMAEHTGVQFKERVTKENKSEVAAEMVAMSNTRGGMVVVGIDDKTGRLNPLSYKETQEVTALLGNLATDNVIPSILVDIENVPADGGVLVVATIKQGLNKPYHDNNGVVWV
;
A
#
# COMPACT_ATOMS: atom_id res chain seq x y z
N MET A 1 -6.67 1.25 12.71
CA MET A 1 -7.35 0.12 12.05
C MET A 1 -7.09 -1.16 12.80
N THR A 2 -8.06 -2.03 12.87
CA THR A 2 -7.95 -3.31 13.57
C THR A 2 -7.79 -4.45 12.57
N LEU A 3 -7.31 -5.59 13.06
CA LEU A 3 -7.23 -6.80 12.24
C LEU A 3 -8.60 -7.19 11.70
N ASP A 4 -9.64 -7.11 12.50
CA ASP A 4 -11.00 -7.44 12.06
C ASP A 4 -11.47 -6.56 10.91
N GLU A 5 -11.16 -5.28 10.94
CA GLU A 5 -11.47 -4.37 9.84
C GLU A 5 -10.75 -4.76 8.55
N ILE A 6 -9.47 -5.15 8.67
CA ILE A 6 -8.67 -5.60 7.51
C ILE A 6 -9.28 -6.89 6.94
N LEU A 7 -9.65 -7.83 7.80
CA LEU A 7 -10.23 -9.10 7.35
C LEU A 7 -11.57 -8.88 6.65
N ARG A 8 -12.37 -7.93 7.11
CA ARG A 8 -13.62 -7.57 6.43
C ARG A 8 -13.34 -7.00 5.03
N LEU A 9 -12.35 -6.12 4.91
CA LEU A 9 -11.95 -5.58 3.61
C LEU A 9 -11.49 -6.69 2.68
N ARG A 10 -10.71 -7.64 3.19
CA ARG A 10 -10.25 -8.79 2.43
C ARG A 10 -11.41 -9.62 1.90
N ASP A 11 -12.44 -9.81 2.70
CA ASP A 11 -13.56 -10.69 2.37
C ASP A 11 -14.60 -10.03 1.45
N MET A 12 -14.50 -8.74 1.23
CA MET A 12 -15.36 -8.04 0.28
C MET A 12 -14.92 -8.37 -1.15
N ALA A 13 -15.83 -8.90 -1.95
CA ALA A 13 -15.53 -9.47 -3.26
C ALA A 13 -14.95 -8.45 -4.25
N GLU A 14 -15.48 -7.24 -4.26
CA GLU A 14 -15.02 -6.20 -5.15
C GLU A 14 -14.80 -4.93 -4.36
N HIS A 15 -13.55 -4.64 -4.05
CA HIS A 15 -13.20 -3.49 -3.27
C HIS A 15 -12.26 -2.60 -4.06
N THR A 16 -12.73 -1.44 -4.43
CA THR A 16 -11.89 -0.43 -5.07
C THR A 16 -11.16 0.37 -4.00
N GLY A 17 -9.93 0.74 -4.28
CA GLY A 17 -9.14 1.59 -3.39
C GLY A 17 -8.34 0.83 -2.34
N VAL A 18 -8.38 -0.51 -2.32
CA VAL A 18 -7.53 -1.30 -1.44
C VAL A 18 -6.76 -2.32 -2.26
N GLN A 19 -5.44 -2.31 -2.08
CA GLN A 19 -4.55 -3.29 -2.70
C GLN A 19 -3.92 -4.16 -1.62
N PHE A 20 -3.97 -5.46 -1.81
CA PHE A 20 -3.35 -6.42 -0.90
C PHE A 20 -2.07 -6.95 -1.51
N LYS A 21 -1.00 -6.93 -0.75
CA LYS A 21 0.31 -7.42 -1.16
C LYS A 21 0.84 -8.36 -0.07
N GLU A 22 1.35 -9.51 -0.46
CA GLU A 22 2.02 -10.37 0.52
C GLU A 22 3.30 -9.69 1.01
N ARG A 23 4.07 -9.13 0.08
CA ARG A 23 5.28 -8.35 0.37
C ARG A 23 5.41 -7.21 -0.62
N VAL A 24 6.15 -6.18 -0.22
CA VAL A 24 6.60 -5.12 -1.12
C VAL A 24 8.11 -5.21 -1.16
N THR A 25 8.66 -5.39 -2.36
CA THR A 25 10.07 -5.63 -2.60
C THR A 25 10.53 -4.85 -3.83
N LYS A 26 11.80 -4.98 -4.18
CA LYS A 26 12.33 -4.37 -5.41
C LYS A 26 11.67 -4.90 -6.67
N GLU A 27 11.16 -6.14 -6.63
CA GLU A 27 10.52 -6.74 -7.79
C GLU A 27 9.15 -6.12 -8.11
N ASN A 28 8.39 -5.74 -7.10
CA ASN A 28 7.04 -5.18 -7.32
C ASN A 28 6.88 -3.71 -6.94
N LYS A 29 7.98 -3.03 -6.61
CA LYS A 29 7.90 -1.63 -6.18
C LYS A 29 7.30 -0.70 -7.23
N SER A 30 7.56 -0.96 -8.50
CA SER A 30 7.02 -0.14 -9.60
C SER A 30 5.51 -0.28 -9.69
N GLU A 31 4.99 -1.49 -9.51
CA GLU A 31 3.55 -1.74 -9.45
C GLU A 31 2.91 -1.00 -8.27
N VAL A 32 3.54 -1.07 -7.10
CA VAL A 32 3.04 -0.39 -5.91
C VAL A 32 3.07 1.14 -6.11
N ALA A 33 4.14 1.67 -6.70
CA ALA A 33 4.22 3.09 -7.02
C ALA A 33 3.09 3.52 -7.96
N ALA A 34 2.81 2.73 -9.01
CA ALA A 34 1.71 3.00 -9.93
C ALA A 34 0.36 3.01 -9.20
N GLU A 35 0.16 2.10 -8.26
CA GLU A 35 -1.06 2.06 -7.45
C GLU A 35 -1.19 3.31 -6.57
N MET A 36 -0.08 3.75 -5.96
CA MET A 36 -0.06 4.99 -5.16
C MET A 36 -0.39 6.21 -6.02
N VAL A 37 0.15 6.28 -7.23
CA VAL A 37 -0.16 7.36 -8.19
C VAL A 37 -1.65 7.36 -8.51
N ALA A 38 -2.21 6.20 -8.84
CA ALA A 38 -3.63 6.08 -9.15
C ALA A 38 -4.52 6.50 -7.98
N MET A 39 -4.17 6.10 -6.76
CA MET A 39 -4.88 6.48 -5.55
C MET A 39 -4.83 8.00 -5.33
N SER A 40 -3.65 8.61 -5.52
CA SER A 40 -3.49 10.06 -5.37
C SER A 40 -4.31 10.83 -6.37
N ASN A 41 -4.50 10.29 -7.58
CA ASN A 41 -5.27 10.92 -8.65
C ASN A 41 -6.78 10.70 -8.52
N THR A 42 -7.21 9.81 -7.65
CA THR A 42 -8.62 9.48 -7.50
C THR A 42 -9.13 9.82 -6.10
N ARG A 43 -9.53 8.85 -5.33
CA ARG A 43 -10.15 9.08 -4.01
C ARG A 43 -9.22 8.72 -2.85
N GLY A 44 -7.95 8.50 -3.14
CA GLY A 44 -7.06 7.90 -2.17
C GLY A 44 -7.24 6.39 -2.15
N GLY A 45 -6.66 5.76 -1.15
CA GLY A 45 -6.74 4.30 -1.04
C GLY A 45 -5.80 3.77 0.02
N MET A 46 -5.56 2.47 -0.06
CA MET A 46 -4.85 1.76 0.99
C MET A 46 -4.06 0.61 0.37
N VAL A 47 -2.83 0.44 0.84
CA VAL A 47 -2.02 -0.74 0.52
C VAL A 47 -1.84 -1.53 1.81
N VAL A 48 -2.28 -2.78 1.83
CA VAL A 48 -2.15 -3.66 2.99
C VAL A 48 -1.13 -4.74 2.67
N VAL A 49 -0.06 -4.79 3.45
CA VAL A 49 1.05 -5.72 3.24
C VAL A 49 0.99 -6.83 4.28
N GLY A 50 1.15 -8.06 3.83
CA GLY A 50 1.07 -9.27 4.67
C GLY A 50 -0.12 -10.16 4.34
N ILE A 51 -0.79 -9.92 3.22
CA ILE A 51 -1.92 -10.72 2.76
C ILE A 51 -1.71 -11.02 1.28
N ASP A 52 -1.79 -12.30 0.93
CA ASP A 52 -1.75 -12.74 -0.48
C ASP A 52 -3.04 -12.30 -1.16
N ASP A 53 -2.94 -11.53 -2.24
CA ASP A 53 -4.11 -10.97 -2.92
C ASP A 53 -4.92 -12.01 -3.68
N LYS A 54 -4.32 -13.15 -4.03
CA LYS A 54 -5.01 -14.22 -4.75
C LYS A 54 -5.79 -15.14 -3.83
N THR A 55 -5.19 -15.50 -2.70
CA THR A 55 -5.78 -16.48 -1.77
C THR A 55 -6.43 -15.84 -0.56
N GLY A 56 -6.11 -14.59 -0.25
CA GLY A 56 -6.54 -13.93 0.98
C GLY A 56 -5.80 -14.41 2.22
N ARG A 57 -4.77 -15.21 2.03
CA ARG A 57 -4.05 -15.83 3.12
C ARG A 57 -3.15 -14.83 3.83
N LEU A 58 -3.20 -14.81 5.16
CA LEU A 58 -2.34 -13.95 5.95
C LEU A 58 -0.92 -14.52 6.00
N ASN A 59 0.04 -13.66 5.77
CA ASN A 59 1.46 -13.94 5.98
C ASN A 59 2.09 -12.73 6.67
N PRO A 60 1.84 -12.56 7.98
CA PRO A 60 2.30 -11.38 8.70
C PRO A 60 3.81 -11.19 8.63
N LEU A 61 4.24 -9.95 8.75
CA LEU A 61 5.63 -9.57 8.65
C LEU A 61 6.32 -9.72 10.00
N SER A 62 7.59 -10.12 9.96
CA SER A 62 8.48 -10.05 11.11
C SER A 62 8.84 -8.60 11.42
N TYR A 63 9.47 -8.35 12.56
CA TYR A 63 9.94 -7.02 12.92
C TYR A 63 10.87 -6.44 11.86
N LYS A 64 11.83 -7.23 11.40
CA LYS A 64 12.79 -6.81 10.38
C LYS A 64 12.10 -6.49 9.05
N GLU A 65 11.20 -7.36 8.61
CA GLU A 65 10.44 -7.15 7.38
C GLU A 65 9.57 -5.90 7.48
N THR A 66 8.98 -5.66 8.64
CA THR A 66 8.16 -4.47 8.88
C THR A 66 8.96 -3.20 8.69
N GLN A 67 10.19 -3.15 9.21
CA GLN A 67 11.06 -2.00 9.04
C GLN A 67 11.44 -1.78 7.57
N GLU A 68 11.77 -2.85 6.86
CA GLU A 68 12.16 -2.79 5.45
C GLU A 68 10.99 -2.31 4.57
N VAL A 69 9.80 -2.86 4.80
CA VAL A 69 8.60 -2.48 4.03
C VAL A 69 8.20 -1.04 4.32
N THR A 70 8.23 -0.63 5.59
CA THR A 70 7.87 0.73 5.96
C THR A 70 8.81 1.74 5.29
N ALA A 71 10.10 1.47 5.30
CA ALA A 71 11.09 2.34 4.64
C ALA A 71 10.85 2.39 3.13
N LEU A 72 10.58 1.25 2.50
CA LEU A 72 10.35 1.18 1.06
C LEU A 72 9.08 1.93 0.66
N LEU A 73 7.98 1.75 1.40
CA LEU A 73 6.73 2.48 1.14
C LEU A 73 6.92 4.00 1.26
N GLY A 74 7.64 4.45 2.27
CA GLY A 74 7.95 5.85 2.44
C GLY A 74 8.79 6.40 1.30
N ASN A 75 9.78 5.64 0.86
CA ASN A 75 10.64 6.05 -0.26
C ASN A 75 9.86 6.10 -1.58
N LEU A 76 8.93 5.16 -1.80
CA LEU A 76 8.07 5.19 -3.00
C LEU A 76 7.20 6.45 -3.01
N ALA A 77 6.60 6.80 -1.89
CA ALA A 77 5.76 7.98 -1.78
C ALA A 77 6.55 9.27 -2.04
N THR A 78 7.79 9.33 -1.59
CA THR A 78 8.64 10.50 -1.73
C THR A 78 9.28 10.60 -3.12
N ASP A 79 9.79 9.47 -3.63
CA ASP A 79 10.66 9.48 -4.81
C ASP A 79 9.99 8.99 -6.09
N ASN A 80 8.98 8.13 -5.97
CA ASN A 80 8.34 7.48 -7.13
C ASN A 80 6.95 8.00 -7.44
N VAL A 81 6.42 8.88 -6.60
CA VAL A 81 5.17 9.61 -6.87
C VAL A 81 5.53 11.08 -7.02
N ILE A 82 5.14 11.67 -8.13
CA ILE A 82 5.52 13.06 -8.45
C ILE A 82 4.27 13.86 -8.78
N PRO A 83 3.97 14.96 -8.06
CA PRO A 83 4.67 15.44 -6.87
C PRO A 83 4.66 14.44 -5.72
N SER A 84 5.62 14.54 -4.82
CA SER A 84 5.72 13.65 -3.65
C SER A 84 4.48 13.70 -2.78
N ILE A 85 4.16 12.58 -2.15
CA ILE A 85 3.04 12.48 -1.22
C ILE A 85 3.55 12.00 0.14
N LEU A 86 2.74 12.24 1.16
CA LEU A 86 2.93 11.63 2.47
C LEU A 86 2.03 10.40 2.54
N VAL A 87 2.54 9.35 3.14
CA VAL A 87 1.80 8.12 3.38
C VAL A 87 1.68 7.88 4.89
N ASP A 88 0.48 7.58 5.34
CA ASP A 88 0.24 7.23 6.74
C ASP A 88 0.42 5.72 6.88
N ILE A 89 1.37 5.29 7.70
CA ILE A 89 1.68 3.88 7.89
C ILE A 89 1.30 3.45 9.29
N GLU A 90 0.57 2.35 9.37
CA GLU A 90 0.13 1.77 10.63
C GLU A 90 0.49 0.28 10.65
N ASN A 91 0.99 -0.18 11.78
CA ASN A 91 1.28 -1.60 12.00
C ASN A 91 0.14 -2.20 12.79
N VAL A 92 -0.48 -3.25 12.24
CA VAL A 92 -1.62 -3.92 12.86
C VAL A 92 -1.18 -5.31 13.31
N PRO A 93 -1.21 -5.60 14.60
CA PRO A 93 -0.81 -6.92 15.09
C PRO A 93 -1.70 -8.02 14.51
N ALA A 94 -1.07 -9.13 14.15
CA ALA A 94 -1.73 -10.31 13.67
C ALA A 94 -1.01 -11.52 14.26
N ASP A 95 -1.64 -12.68 14.19
CA ASP A 95 -1.05 -13.89 14.74
C ASP A 95 0.23 -14.22 13.97
N GLY A 96 1.37 -14.22 14.65
CA GLY A 96 2.66 -14.50 14.05
C GLY A 96 3.44 -13.29 13.54
N GLY A 97 2.93 -12.06 13.72
CA GLY A 97 3.62 -10.85 13.28
C GLY A 97 2.72 -9.65 13.15
N VAL A 98 2.96 -8.83 12.14
CA VAL A 98 2.15 -7.64 11.89
C VAL A 98 1.77 -7.52 10.42
N LEU A 99 0.65 -6.86 10.17
CA LEU A 99 0.28 -6.38 8.85
C LEU A 99 0.62 -4.89 8.79
N VAL A 100 1.14 -4.44 7.66
CA VAL A 100 1.47 -3.03 7.46
C VAL A 100 0.40 -2.40 6.58
N VAL A 101 -0.22 -1.34 7.06
CA VAL A 101 -1.27 -0.62 6.34
C VAL A 101 -0.76 0.75 5.96
N ALA A 102 -0.67 1.03 4.66
CA ALA A 102 -0.30 2.33 4.13
C ALA A 102 -1.54 3.00 3.57
N THR A 103 -1.91 4.14 4.12
CA THR A 103 -3.07 4.92 3.67
C THR A 103 -2.59 6.08 2.82
N ILE A 104 -3.11 6.16 1.60
CA ILE A 104 -2.81 7.22 0.63
C ILE A 104 -4.04 8.12 0.52
N LYS A 105 -3.87 9.39 0.80
CA LYS A 105 -4.95 10.37 0.68
C LYS A 105 -5.08 10.84 -0.77
N GLN A 106 -6.29 11.25 -1.15
CA GLN A 106 -6.48 11.93 -2.43
C GLN A 106 -5.58 13.15 -2.49
N GLY A 107 -4.83 13.27 -3.58
CA GLY A 107 -3.88 14.36 -3.75
C GLY A 107 -4.55 15.67 -4.14
N LEU A 108 -3.90 16.78 -3.78
CA LEU A 108 -4.36 18.13 -4.07
C LEU A 108 -3.71 18.72 -5.33
N ASN A 109 -2.63 18.10 -5.80
CA ASN A 109 -1.82 18.63 -6.91
C ASN A 109 -1.87 17.71 -8.13
N LYS A 110 -3.06 17.29 -8.51
CA LYS A 110 -3.28 16.42 -9.68
C LYS A 110 -2.93 17.13 -10.98
N PRO A 111 -2.44 16.39 -11.99
CA PRO A 111 -2.22 14.95 -12.00
C PRO A 111 -0.89 14.58 -11.36
N TYR A 112 -0.88 13.42 -10.72
CA TYR A 112 0.35 12.77 -10.23
C TYR A 112 0.84 11.79 -11.28
N HIS A 113 2.13 11.56 -11.34
CA HIS A 113 2.73 10.59 -12.27
C HIS A 113 3.85 9.82 -11.56
N ASP A 114 4.28 8.71 -12.16
CA ASP A 114 5.40 7.94 -11.68
C ASP A 114 6.74 8.48 -12.24
N ASN A 115 7.84 7.79 -11.94
CA ASN A 115 9.17 8.19 -12.40
C ASN A 115 9.34 8.18 -13.91
N ASN A 116 8.47 7.48 -14.63
CA ASN A 116 8.51 7.42 -16.08
C ASN A 116 7.54 8.41 -16.72
N GLY A 117 6.94 9.28 -15.93
CA GLY A 117 5.99 10.27 -16.40
C GLY A 117 4.60 9.71 -16.70
N VAL A 118 4.30 8.48 -16.26
CA VAL A 118 3.01 7.86 -16.52
C VAL A 118 2.00 8.29 -15.47
N VAL A 119 0.85 8.79 -15.93
CA VAL A 119 -0.28 9.15 -15.07
C VAL A 119 -1.18 7.92 -14.96
N TRP A 120 -1.28 7.38 -13.76
CA TRP A 120 -2.16 6.25 -13.46
C TRP A 120 -3.43 6.76 -12.80
N VAL A 121 -4.53 6.12 -13.09
CA VAL A 121 -5.84 6.45 -12.49
C VAL A 121 -6.62 5.18 -12.17
#